data_549dedaa0b0a0b3cd193898e93d7d70d
#
_entry.id   549dedaa0b0a0b3cd193898e93d7d70d
#
_cell.length_a   1.000
_cell.length_b   1.000
_cell.length_c   1.000
_cell.angle_alpha   90.00
_cell.angle_beta   90.00
_cell.angle_gamma   90.00
#
_symmetry.space_group_name_H-M   'P 1'
#
loop_
_entity.id
_entity.type
_entity.pdbx_description
1 polymer ?
#
loop_
_entity_poly.entity_id
_entity_poly.type
_entity_poly.pdbx_seq_one_letter_code
_entity_poly.pdbx_strand_id
1 'polypeptide(L)'
;MARRTFLLGGALVWLIGASAAQGQMAPGGLLESLTRPADAETRRASSANPDLHKNGDAHTLEPRETFVLAELEGPGVITHFWNTVASADPFSGRSLVLRIYWDGNDKPSVEVPLGDFFGVGHGATATFESLPVAVSSYGRSRNCFWKMPFRKSAKVTLTNEAARYGKVSFYYYLDWEKLPSLPGDALYFHARYRQSMPAAAGDYTLLETQGRGHYVGTVYSAHQVRLGWFGEGDDRFYIDGEPQPRLRGTGTEDYFGDAWGFRQFHTPFFGVSLWEGVYPGDRVTAYRWHLNDPIRFRKALQVSIEHRGSLYTESGVSLASFAERPDWLSSVAFWYQTPVVVSQEPLPPPEKRLAPYRVMPAGELKMTARPPLIVSKSDRGVMYAPGTANADIQFEFEVAEKGRYQISAMLLPSLLGSQYQPLLDGKEIGSPIDLCNTGADWDYYCLDLHDLSPGKHTLAFAGRGASPKKRSKAPPAHGFGINSLILLRLEDMAGYP
;
A
#
# COMPACT_ATOMS: atom_id res chain seq x y z
N MET A 1 14.50 -41.76 87.72
CA MET A 1 15.02 -40.55 88.40
C MET A 1 15.21 -39.48 87.36
N ALA A 2 14.51 -38.40 87.56
CA ALA A 2 14.41 -37.28 86.67
C ALA A 2 15.61 -36.34 86.71
N ARG A 3 16.04 -35.77 85.63
CA ARG A 3 16.67 -34.45 85.57
C ARG A 3 16.12 -33.65 84.45
N ARG A 4 15.46 -32.56 84.80
CA ARG A 4 15.04 -31.49 83.89
C ARG A 4 16.25 -30.61 83.54
N THR A 5 16.44 -30.29 82.34
CA THR A 5 17.32 -29.18 81.91
C THR A 5 16.47 -28.16 81.10
N PHE A 6 16.47 -26.94 81.61
CA PHE A 6 15.86 -25.78 80.95
C PHE A 6 16.74 -25.33 79.85
N LEU A 7 16.18 -25.10 78.68
CA LEU A 7 16.80 -24.39 77.52
C LEU A 7 16.01 -23.12 77.30
N LEU A 8 16.72 -21.99 77.41
CA LEU A 8 16.25 -20.65 77.07
C LEU A 8 15.99 -20.55 75.55
N GLY A 9 14.80 -20.12 75.20
CA GLY A 9 14.41 -19.83 73.88
C GLY A 9 14.93 -18.47 73.42
N GLY A 10 15.81 -18.45 72.43
CA GLY A 10 16.11 -17.28 71.63
C GLY A 10 15.11 -17.13 70.47
N ALA A 11 14.27 -16.10 70.51
CA ALA A 11 13.35 -15.79 69.49
C ALA A 11 14.13 -15.13 68.34
N LEU A 12 14.36 -15.88 67.26
CA LEU A 12 14.89 -15.36 65.99
C LEU A 12 13.73 -14.79 65.18
N VAL A 13 13.57 -13.47 65.16
CA VAL A 13 12.61 -12.76 64.33
C VAL A 13 13.10 -12.81 62.89
N TRP A 14 12.51 -13.67 62.10
CA TRP A 14 12.65 -13.63 60.65
C TRP A 14 11.80 -12.46 60.12
N LEU A 15 12.45 -11.35 59.75
CA LEU A 15 11.88 -10.35 58.86
C LEU A 15 11.76 -10.98 57.46
N ILE A 16 10.60 -11.55 57.17
CA ILE A 16 10.21 -11.89 55.83
C ILE A 16 9.92 -10.58 55.12
N GLY A 17 10.91 -10.06 54.42
CA GLY A 17 10.73 -9.04 53.43
C GLY A 17 9.76 -9.58 52.37
N ALA A 18 8.50 -9.21 52.45
CA ALA A 18 7.55 -9.41 51.37
C ALA A 18 7.99 -8.51 50.21
N SER A 19 8.86 -9.03 49.37
CA SER A 19 8.97 -8.55 48.00
C SER A 19 7.59 -8.79 47.37
N ALA A 20 6.79 -7.74 47.29
CA ALA A 20 5.65 -7.72 46.42
C ALA A 20 6.20 -7.93 44.99
N ALA A 21 6.29 -9.17 44.55
CA ALA A 21 6.31 -9.51 43.15
C ALA A 21 5.00 -8.96 42.61
N GLN A 22 5.04 -7.73 42.09
CA GLN A 22 4.02 -7.25 41.17
C GLN A 22 4.07 -8.23 40.00
N GLY A 23 3.17 -9.22 40.07
CA GLY A 23 2.88 -10.06 38.93
C GLY A 23 2.54 -9.12 37.78
N GLN A 24 3.45 -8.95 36.83
CA GLN A 24 3.11 -8.41 35.54
C GLN A 24 2.08 -9.39 34.96
N MET A 25 0.82 -9.03 35.13
CA MET A 25 -0.24 -9.66 34.37
C MET A 25 0.17 -9.49 32.89
N ALA A 26 0.22 -10.59 32.15
CA ALA A 26 0.37 -10.54 30.73
C ALA A 26 -0.61 -9.49 30.18
N PRO A 27 -0.22 -8.65 29.23
CA PRO A 27 -1.11 -7.63 28.69
C PRO A 27 -2.39 -8.35 28.25
N GLY A 28 -3.52 -7.97 28.85
CA GLY A 28 -4.83 -8.51 28.51
C GLY A 28 -5.09 -8.37 27.03
N GLY A 29 -5.85 -9.28 26.45
CA GLY A 29 -6.22 -9.22 25.04
C GLY A 29 -6.82 -7.86 24.68
N LEU A 30 -6.86 -7.53 23.38
CA LEU A 30 -7.33 -6.24 22.85
C LEU A 30 -8.66 -5.77 23.46
N LEU A 31 -9.59 -6.68 23.74
CA LEU A 31 -10.89 -6.38 24.33
C LEU A 31 -10.83 -6.25 25.87
N GLU A 32 -9.90 -6.92 26.52
CA GLU A 32 -9.77 -6.88 27.98
C GLU A 32 -9.36 -5.50 28.49
N SER A 33 -8.51 -4.80 27.74
CA SER A 33 -8.09 -3.45 28.07
C SER A 33 -9.26 -2.45 28.10
N LEU A 34 -10.35 -2.73 27.38
CA LEU A 34 -11.54 -1.87 27.33
C LEU A 34 -12.39 -1.94 28.61
N THR A 35 -12.17 -2.93 29.44
CA THR A 35 -12.93 -3.12 30.69
C THR A 35 -12.40 -2.28 31.86
N ARG A 36 -11.31 -1.54 31.67
CA ARG A 36 -10.66 -0.72 32.69
C ARG A 36 -10.57 0.74 32.23
N PRO A 37 -10.79 1.71 33.14
CA PRO A 37 -10.56 3.11 32.78
C PRO A 37 -9.08 3.34 32.52
N ALA A 38 -8.77 4.17 31.54
CA ALA A 38 -7.42 4.67 31.25
C ALA A 38 -7.35 6.16 31.60
N ASP A 39 -6.22 6.58 32.16
CA ASP A 39 -5.92 8.00 32.37
C ASP A 39 -5.36 8.58 31.06
N ALA A 40 -6.27 8.80 30.11
CA ALA A 40 -5.97 9.28 28.75
C ALA A 40 -7.09 10.20 28.26
N GLU A 41 -6.73 11.23 27.52
CA GLU A 41 -7.68 12.13 26.84
C GLU A 41 -7.73 11.79 25.35
N THR A 42 -8.88 11.31 24.89
CA THR A 42 -9.09 11.02 23.45
C THR A 42 -9.22 12.32 22.65
N ARG A 43 -8.45 12.43 21.57
CA ARG A 43 -8.41 13.58 20.69
C ARG A 43 -8.42 13.15 19.21
N ARG A 44 -8.79 14.08 18.34
CA ARG A 44 -8.81 13.87 16.87
C ARG A 44 -8.28 15.10 16.14
N ALA A 45 -7.45 14.88 15.13
CA ALA A 45 -7.21 15.82 14.05
C ALA A 45 -7.96 15.31 12.79
N SER A 46 -8.62 16.16 12.04
CA SER A 46 -9.38 15.74 10.88
C SER A 46 -9.54 16.85 9.84
N SER A 47 -9.95 16.47 8.64
CA SER A 47 -10.35 17.39 7.58
C SER A 47 -11.80 17.90 7.71
N ALA A 48 -12.50 17.55 8.80
CA ALA A 48 -13.88 17.97 9.01
C ALA A 48 -14.03 19.49 8.97
N ASN A 49 -15.12 19.97 8.36
CA ASN A 49 -15.44 21.38 8.34
C ASN A 49 -15.62 21.90 9.78
N PRO A 50 -14.98 23.00 10.18
CA PRO A 50 -15.15 23.56 11.51
C PRO A 50 -16.59 24.07 11.78
N ASP A 51 -17.34 24.39 10.74
CA ASP A 51 -18.77 24.70 10.85
C ASP A 51 -19.58 23.40 10.83
N LEU A 52 -20.17 23.03 11.98
CA LEU A 52 -20.94 21.80 12.19
C LEU A 52 -22.16 21.64 11.27
N HIS A 53 -22.58 22.71 10.60
CA HIS A 53 -23.76 22.72 9.72
C HIS A 53 -23.41 22.68 8.24
N LYS A 54 -22.11 22.55 7.90
CA LYS A 54 -21.62 22.53 6.51
C LYS A 54 -20.90 21.24 6.21
N ASN A 55 -21.09 20.76 4.98
CA ASN A 55 -20.20 19.82 4.31
C ASN A 55 -19.04 20.60 3.69
N GLY A 56 -18.03 19.93 3.19
CA GLY A 56 -16.82 20.52 2.65
C GLY A 56 -15.64 20.09 3.49
N ASP A 57 -15.60 18.79 3.75
CA ASP A 57 -14.68 18.16 4.68
C ASP A 57 -13.32 17.78 4.04
N ALA A 58 -13.18 17.99 2.71
CA ALA A 58 -11.93 17.72 2.05
C ALA A 58 -10.93 18.85 2.26
N HIS A 59 -9.69 18.48 2.54
CA HIS A 59 -8.57 19.36 2.26
C HIS A 59 -8.12 19.17 0.80
N THR A 60 -7.96 20.26 0.07
CA THR A 60 -7.46 20.24 -1.31
C THR A 60 -5.97 20.50 -1.29
N LEU A 61 -5.17 19.55 -1.81
CA LEU A 61 -3.72 19.70 -2.00
C LEU A 61 -3.43 20.05 -3.46
N GLU A 62 -2.76 21.16 -3.67
CA GLU A 62 -2.19 21.53 -4.98
C GLU A 62 -0.97 20.63 -5.32
N PRO A 63 -0.55 20.56 -6.59
CA PRO A 63 0.69 19.90 -6.95
C PRO A 63 1.88 20.51 -6.20
N ARG A 64 2.75 19.64 -5.66
CA ARG A 64 3.93 19.97 -4.86
C ARG A 64 3.64 20.62 -3.51
N GLU A 65 2.39 20.69 -3.09
CA GLU A 65 2.01 21.18 -1.77
C GLU A 65 2.28 20.13 -0.70
N THR A 66 2.77 20.60 0.45
CA THR A 66 2.83 19.83 1.69
C THR A 66 1.82 20.39 2.68
N PHE A 67 0.89 19.57 3.10
CA PHE A 67 -0.10 19.92 4.10
C PHE A 67 0.19 19.23 5.44
N VAL A 68 0.04 19.98 6.53
CA VAL A 68 0.17 19.45 7.89
C VAL A 68 -1.18 18.88 8.32
N LEU A 69 -1.25 17.54 8.42
CA LEU A 69 -2.45 16.83 8.87
C LEU A 69 -2.67 17.02 10.38
N ALA A 70 -1.58 17.01 11.15
CA ALA A 70 -1.64 17.16 12.60
C ALA A 70 -0.30 17.68 13.17
N GLU A 71 -0.40 18.54 14.19
CA GLU A 71 0.65 18.87 15.13
C GLU A 71 0.14 18.58 16.53
N LEU A 72 0.70 17.54 17.15
CA LEU A 72 0.23 16.98 18.41
C LEU A 72 1.24 17.25 19.52
N GLU A 73 0.75 17.78 20.64
CA GLU A 73 1.55 18.02 21.83
C GLU A 73 1.49 16.83 22.77
N GLY A 74 2.64 16.18 23.02
CA GLY A 74 2.76 14.99 23.84
C GLY A 74 2.86 15.23 25.35
N PRO A 75 3.07 14.15 26.10
CA PRO A 75 3.19 12.78 25.61
C PRO A 75 1.85 12.22 25.12
N GLY A 76 1.92 11.32 24.12
CA GLY A 76 0.71 10.74 23.55
C GLY A 76 0.98 9.53 22.66
N VAL A 77 -0.09 8.95 22.12
CA VAL A 77 -0.06 7.83 21.18
C VAL A 77 -1.08 8.06 20.08
N ILE A 78 -0.64 8.06 18.80
CA ILE A 78 -1.57 7.95 17.68
C ILE A 78 -2.12 6.54 17.68
N THR A 79 -3.44 6.40 17.59
CA THR A 79 -4.14 5.12 17.75
C THR A 79 -4.83 4.65 16.49
N HIS A 80 -5.24 5.59 15.63
CA HIS A 80 -5.90 5.28 14.37
C HIS A 80 -5.65 6.40 13.35
N PHE A 81 -5.44 6.04 12.09
CA PHE A 81 -5.38 6.95 10.97
C PHE A 81 -6.23 6.42 9.81
N TRP A 82 -7.31 7.13 9.52
CA TRP A 82 -8.16 6.87 8.36
C TRP A 82 -7.99 7.96 7.31
N ASN A 83 -8.05 7.56 6.02
CA ASN A 83 -8.09 8.51 4.92
C ASN A 83 -8.75 7.94 3.66
N THR A 84 -9.20 8.86 2.81
CA THR A 84 -9.58 8.60 1.43
C THR A 84 -9.13 9.73 0.52
N VAL A 85 -8.94 9.40 -0.76
CA VAL A 85 -8.36 10.30 -1.78
C VAL A 85 -9.27 10.33 -2.99
N ALA A 86 -9.55 11.54 -3.50
CA ALA A 86 -10.07 11.72 -4.85
C ALA A 86 -9.02 12.47 -5.69
N SER A 87 -8.53 11.83 -6.74
CA SER A 87 -7.46 12.33 -7.61
C SER A 87 -7.70 11.91 -9.07
N ALA A 88 -7.26 12.74 -10.00
CA ALA A 88 -7.15 12.37 -11.41
C ALA A 88 -5.86 11.59 -11.73
N ASP A 89 -4.91 11.54 -10.79
CA ASP A 89 -3.69 10.72 -10.91
C ASP A 89 -4.03 9.24 -10.68
N PRO A 90 -3.91 8.37 -11.70
CA PRO A 90 -4.17 6.94 -11.57
C PRO A 90 -3.21 6.24 -10.62
N PHE A 91 -2.09 6.87 -10.29
CA PHE A 91 -1.05 6.34 -9.41
C PHE A 91 -0.86 7.20 -8.15
N SER A 92 -1.91 7.89 -7.71
CA SER A 92 -1.88 8.79 -6.54
C SER A 92 -1.32 8.13 -5.27
N GLY A 93 -1.46 6.82 -5.12
CA GLY A 93 -0.84 6.05 -4.04
C GLY A 93 0.69 6.16 -3.98
N ARG A 94 1.37 6.45 -5.10
CA ARG A 94 2.82 6.68 -5.19
C ARG A 94 3.21 8.14 -5.24
N SER A 95 2.32 9.01 -5.71
CA SER A 95 2.55 10.45 -5.78
C SER A 95 2.31 11.16 -4.44
N LEU A 96 1.44 10.64 -3.59
CA LEU A 96 1.20 11.16 -2.24
C LEU A 96 2.19 10.54 -1.27
N VAL A 97 2.88 11.37 -0.48
CA VAL A 97 3.89 10.93 0.48
C VAL A 97 3.48 11.31 1.91
N LEU A 98 3.35 10.29 2.75
CA LEU A 98 3.14 10.44 4.20
C LEU A 98 4.48 10.59 4.91
N ARG A 99 4.60 11.63 5.76
CA ARG A 99 5.75 11.84 6.65
C ARG A 99 5.29 12.05 8.08
N ILE A 100 5.98 11.41 9.03
CA ILE A 100 5.75 11.60 10.46
C ILE A 100 7.08 11.90 11.14
N TYR A 101 7.04 12.94 11.98
CA TYR A 101 8.18 13.48 12.72
C TYR A 101 7.93 13.36 14.20
N TRP A 102 8.87 12.78 14.95
CA TRP A 102 8.77 12.62 16.40
C TRP A 102 9.60 13.66 17.15
N ASP A 103 9.01 14.22 18.21
CA ASP A 103 9.66 15.00 19.25
C ASP A 103 10.49 16.20 18.77
N GLY A 104 10.03 16.84 17.70
CA GLY A 104 10.65 18.05 17.14
C GLY A 104 11.85 17.80 16.22
N ASN A 105 12.06 16.53 15.78
CA ASN A 105 13.04 16.28 14.72
C ASN A 105 12.63 16.99 13.42
N ASP A 106 13.59 17.51 12.70
CA ASP A 106 13.44 18.19 11.41
C ASP A 106 13.32 17.22 10.21
N LYS A 107 13.73 15.96 10.41
CA LYS A 107 13.62 14.87 9.45
C LYS A 107 12.61 13.82 9.90
N PRO A 108 11.88 13.20 8.97
CA PRO A 108 10.85 12.22 9.30
C PRO A 108 11.42 10.87 9.74
N SER A 109 10.73 10.20 10.65
CA SER A 109 10.95 8.81 11.03
C SER A 109 10.04 7.84 10.26
N VAL A 110 8.96 8.36 9.70
CA VAL A 110 8.12 7.70 8.71
C VAL A 110 8.18 8.52 7.43
N GLU A 111 8.61 7.92 6.32
CA GLU A 111 8.64 8.54 5.01
C GLU A 111 8.32 7.48 3.95
N VAL A 112 7.08 7.46 3.50
CA VAL A 112 6.54 6.38 2.68
C VAL A 112 5.48 6.92 1.72
N PRO A 113 5.44 6.47 0.44
CA PRO A 113 4.29 6.70 -0.42
C PRO A 113 3.01 6.16 0.22
N LEU A 114 1.92 6.92 0.09
CA LEU A 114 0.69 6.66 0.85
C LEU A 114 0.13 5.25 0.61
N GLY A 115 0.09 4.79 -0.65
CA GLY A 115 -0.40 3.45 -0.98
C GLY A 115 0.44 2.35 -0.35
N ASP A 116 1.77 2.49 -0.42
CA ASP A 116 2.72 1.51 0.12
C ASP A 116 2.65 1.44 1.66
N PHE A 117 2.45 2.58 2.35
CA PHE A 117 2.22 2.59 3.80
C PHE A 117 0.98 1.79 4.20
N PHE A 118 -0.07 1.85 3.37
CA PHE A 118 -1.30 1.10 3.58
C PHE A 118 -1.32 -0.27 2.90
N GLY A 119 -0.16 -0.85 2.57
CA GLY A 119 -0.04 -2.23 2.13
C GLY A 119 -0.41 -2.50 0.67
N VAL A 120 -0.52 -1.46 -0.16
CA VAL A 120 -0.78 -1.58 -1.61
C VAL A 120 0.25 -0.78 -2.39
N GLY A 121 1.18 -1.47 -3.02
CA GLY A 121 2.26 -0.86 -3.81
C GLY A 121 1.83 -0.42 -5.21
N HIS A 122 2.83 0.00 -6.00
CA HIS A 122 2.69 0.37 -7.43
C HIS A 122 1.76 1.57 -7.71
N GLY A 123 1.28 2.26 -6.67
CA GLY A 123 0.22 3.25 -6.81
C GLY A 123 -1.14 2.64 -7.16
N ALA A 124 -1.25 1.31 -7.09
CA ALA A 124 -2.48 0.58 -7.39
C ALA A 124 -3.55 0.77 -6.32
N THR A 125 -4.77 0.33 -6.62
CA THR A 125 -5.86 0.20 -5.67
C THR A 125 -6.20 -1.28 -5.48
N ALA A 126 -6.32 -1.71 -4.23
CA ALA A 126 -6.74 -3.07 -3.89
C ALA A 126 -7.45 -3.07 -2.53
N THR A 127 -8.34 -4.02 -2.35
CA THR A 127 -9.04 -4.22 -1.07
C THR A 127 -8.42 -5.41 -0.35
N PHE A 128 -8.05 -5.21 0.91
CA PHE A 128 -7.59 -6.30 1.78
C PHE A 128 -7.84 -5.96 3.25
N GLU A 129 -7.82 -6.99 4.10
CA GLU A 129 -8.00 -6.88 5.53
C GLU A 129 -6.83 -7.51 6.27
N SER A 130 -6.24 -6.77 7.18
CA SER A 130 -5.26 -7.27 8.13
C SER A 130 -5.43 -6.56 9.49
N LEU A 131 -4.72 -7.01 10.52
CA LEU A 131 -4.93 -6.46 11.86
C LEU A 131 -4.46 -5.00 11.97
N PRO A 132 -3.23 -4.62 11.55
CA PRO A 132 -2.77 -3.24 11.71
C PRO A 132 -3.16 -2.30 10.58
N VAL A 133 -3.53 -2.85 9.41
CA VAL A 133 -3.85 -2.06 8.21
C VAL A 133 -4.98 -2.73 7.46
N ALA A 134 -6.01 -1.96 7.10
CA ALA A 134 -7.10 -2.43 6.28
C ALA A 134 -7.45 -1.42 5.19
N VAL A 135 -7.74 -1.90 4.00
CA VAL A 135 -8.15 -1.10 2.86
C VAL A 135 -9.47 -1.64 2.33
N SER A 136 -10.50 -0.82 2.39
CA SER A 136 -11.86 -1.17 1.98
C SER A 136 -12.36 -0.25 0.85
N SER A 137 -13.65 -0.33 0.52
CA SER A 137 -14.28 0.54 -0.49
C SER A 137 -13.53 0.52 -1.83
N TYR A 138 -13.26 -0.68 -2.35
CA TYR A 138 -12.53 -0.87 -3.63
C TYR A 138 -11.15 -0.19 -3.66
N GLY A 139 -10.40 -0.26 -2.54
CA GLY A 139 -9.07 0.30 -2.46
C GLY A 139 -8.97 1.78 -2.03
N ARG A 140 -10.10 2.41 -1.65
CA ARG A 140 -10.17 3.87 -1.42
C ARG A 140 -10.14 4.26 0.05
N SER A 141 -10.75 3.48 0.93
CA SER A 141 -10.78 3.73 2.37
C SER A 141 -9.63 3.01 3.05
N ARG A 142 -8.68 3.76 3.55
CA ARG A 142 -7.46 3.25 4.17
C ARG A 142 -7.50 3.46 5.67
N ASN A 143 -7.23 2.41 6.43
CA ASN A 143 -7.22 2.40 7.89
C ASN A 143 -5.89 1.88 8.41
N CYS A 144 -5.33 2.54 9.42
CA CYS A 144 -4.12 2.13 10.10
C CYS A 144 -4.34 2.17 11.61
N PHE A 145 -4.00 1.09 12.29
CA PHE A 145 -4.14 0.91 13.75
C PHE A 145 -2.79 0.71 14.44
N TRP A 146 -1.67 0.93 13.76
CA TRP A 146 -0.37 0.95 14.40
C TRP A 146 -0.37 1.96 15.54
N LYS A 147 0.01 1.54 16.74
CA LYS A 147 0.18 2.45 17.89
C LYS A 147 1.48 3.21 17.71
N MET A 148 1.44 4.54 17.72
CA MET A 148 2.61 5.39 17.46
C MET A 148 2.86 6.33 18.64
N PRO A 149 3.64 5.89 19.65
CA PRO A 149 3.95 6.71 20.80
C PRO A 149 4.90 7.87 20.48
N PHE A 150 4.72 9.01 21.15
CA PHE A 150 5.61 10.17 21.10
C PHE A 150 5.67 10.86 22.45
N ARG A 151 6.87 11.39 22.83
CA ARG A 151 7.11 11.92 24.19
C ARG A 151 6.82 13.41 24.29
N LYS A 152 7.19 14.19 23.27
CA LYS A 152 7.06 15.64 23.27
C LYS A 152 6.06 16.12 22.24
N SER A 153 6.20 15.65 21.00
CA SER A 153 5.33 16.07 19.91
C SER A 153 5.32 15.06 18.76
N ALA A 154 4.24 15.10 17.98
CA ALA A 154 4.17 14.41 16.70
C ALA A 154 3.70 15.40 15.63
N LYS A 155 4.39 15.46 14.50
CA LYS A 155 3.94 16.19 13.31
C LYS A 155 3.70 15.20 12.19
N VAL A 156 2.52 15.26 11.60
CA VAL A 156 2.12 14.39 10.48
C VAL A 156 1.84 15.26 9.26
N THR A 157 2.46 14.94 8.14
CA THR A 157 2.30 15.69 6.88
C THR A 157 1.96 14.78 5.72
N LEU A 158 1.25 15.33 4.74
CA LEU A 158 1.04 14.71 3.44
C LEU A 158 1.53 15.68 2.35
N THR A 159 2.35 15.18 1.43
CA THR A 159 2.86 15.95 0.28
C THR A 159 2.25 15.37 -0.99
N ASN A 160 1.67 16.23 -1.84
CA ASN A 160 1.31 15.88 -3.20
C ASN A 160 2.53 16.13 -4.11
N GLU A 161 3.29 15.09 -4.42
CA GLU A 161 4.48 15.19 -5.27
C GLU A 161 4.17 15.07 -6.77
N ALA A 162 2.89 14.85 -7.14
CA ALA A 162 2.48 14.82 -8.55
C ALA A 162 2.78 16.16 -9.23
N ALA A 163 3.44 16.08 -10.39
CA ALA A 163 3.73 17.29 -11.19
C ALA A 163 2.62 17.62 -12.18
N ARG A 164 1.79 16.62 -12.59
CA ARG A 164 0.93 16.70 -13.79
C ARG A 164 -0.57 16.65 -13.51
N TYR A 165 -1.04 16.00 -12.43
CA TYR A 165 -2.44 15.60 -12.32
C TYR A 165 -3.29 16.50 -11.42
N GLY A 166 -2.82 17.72 -11.14
CA GLY A 166 -3.63 18.74 -10.50
C GLY A 166 -3.93 18.47 -9.03
N LYS A 167 -5.08 18.94 -8.62
CA LYS A 167 -5.52 18.94 -7.22
C LYS A 167 -5.93 17.55 -6.75
N VAL A 168 -5.59 17.27 -5.50
CA VAL A 168 -6.03 16.09 -4.76
C VAL A 168 -6.98 16.51 -3.67
N SER A 169 -8.17 15.93 -3.61
CA SER A 169 -9.06 16.08 -2.44
C SER A 169 -8.76 14.96 -1.45
N PHE A 170 -8.37 15.36 -0.24
CA PHE A 170 -7.96 14.44 0.83
C PHE A 170 -8.89 14.57 2.02
N TYR A 171 -9.52 13.46 2.40
CA TYR A 171 -10.35 13.37 3.60
C TYR A 171 -9.62 12.49 4.60
N TYR A 172 -9.57 12.92 5.85
CA TYR A 172 -8.88 12.14 6.88
C TYR A 172 -9.41 12.43 8.28
N TYR A 173 -9.13 11.50 9.17
CA TYR A 173 -9.03 11.74 10.60
C TYR A 173 -7.93 10.87 11.21
N LEU A 174 -7.29 11.44 12.21
CA LEU A 174 -6.21 10.85 12.98
C LEU A 174 -6.61 10.92 14.45
N ASP A 175 -6.90 9.75 15.03
CA ASP A 175 -7.26 9.61 16.43
C ASP A 175 -6.00 9.37 17.24
N TRP A 176 -5.93 10.02 18.40
CA TRP A 176 -4.80 9.90 19.31
C TRP A 176 -5.22 10.11 20.76
N GLU A 177 -4.41 9.63 21.66
CA GLU A 177 -4.57 9.79 23.09
C GLU A 177 -3.48 10.70 23.65
N LYS A 178 -3.86 11.77 24.33
CA LYS A 178 -2.97 12.55 25.17
C LYS A 178 -2.83 11.81 26.49
N LEU A 179 -1.60 11.53 26.91
CA LEU A 179 -1.29 10.76 28.11
C LEU A 179 -0.64 11.66 29.16
N PRO A 180 -0.77 11.36 30.46
CA PRO A 180 -0.02 12.07 31.49
C PRO A 180 1.49 11.75 31.41
N SER A 181 1.85 10.54 31.02
CA SER A 181 3.23 10.09 30.81
C SER A 181 3.28 8.88 29.90
N LEU A 182 4.48 8.58 29.36
CA LEU A 182 4.78 7.33 28.68
C LEU A 182 5.80 6.52 29.50
N PRO A 183 5.77 5.17 29.44
CA PRO A 183 6.82 4.33 30.00
C PRO A 183 8.21 4.78 29.52
N GLY A 184 9.21 4.70 30.39
CA GLY A 184 10.59 5.12 30.06
C GLY A 184 11.20 4.35 28.90
N ASP A 185 10.76 3.13 28.68
CA ASP A 185 11.16 2.20 27.61
C ASP A 185 10.23 2.18 26.38
N ALA A 186 9.23 3.07 26.32
CA ALA A 186 8.36 3.19 25.16
C ALA A 186 9.17 3.47 23.88
N LEU A 187 8.92 2.70 22.84
CA LEU A 187 9.60 2.77 21.55
C LEU A 187 8.84 3.68 20.61
N TYR A 188 9.57 4.26 19.65
CA TYR A 188 8.98 5.03 18.56
C TYR A 188 8.70 4.16 17.36
N PHE A 189 7.60 4.43 16.68
CA PHE A 189 7.23 3.78 15.43
C PHE A 189 8.01 4.38 14.27
N HIS A 190 8.44 3.52 13.33
CA HIS A 190 9.15 3.90 12.12
C HIS A 190 8.57 3.14 10.93
N ALA A 191 8.59 3.78 9.76
CA ALA A 191 8.34 3.11 8.49
C ALA A 191 9.21 3.74 7.39
N ARG A 192 9.83 2.91 6.55
CA ARG A 192 10.73 3.37 5.49
C ARG A 192 10.49 2.64 4.19
N TYR A 193 10.30 3.43 3.13
CA TYR A 193 10.27 2.95 1.77
C TYR A 193 11.68 2.72 1.22
N ARG A 194 11.85 1.64 0.46
CA ARG A 194 13.04 1.35 -0.36
C ARG A 194 12.61 0.85 -1.74
N GLN A 195 13.52 0.97 -2.73
CA GLN A 195 13.33 0.39 -4.06
C GLN A 195 14.65 0.00 -4.71
N SER A 196 14.57 -0.94 -5.67
CA SER A 196 15.62 -1.31 -6.62
C SER A 196 14.94 -1.59 -7.96
N MET A 197 15.11 -0.70 -8.93
CA MET A 197 14.40 -0.72 -10.22
C MET A 197 15.37 -0.48 -11.38
N PRO A 198 15.90 -1.52 -11.99
CA PRO A 198 15.71 -2.95 -11.73
C PRO A 198 16.37 -3.43 -10.43
N ALA A 199 16.03 -4.64 -9.99
CA ALA A 199 16.71 -5.29 -8.87
C ALA A 199 18.19 -5.46 -9.18
N ALA A 200 19.04 -5.06 -8.24
CA ALA A 200 20.47 -5.33 -8.30
C ALA A 200 20.74 -6.80 -7.99
N ALA A 201 21.89 -7.30 -8.48
CA ALA A 201 22.34 -8.64 -8.12
C ALA A 201 22.59 -8.76 -6.61
N GLY A 202 22.25 -9.90 -6.04
CA GLY A 202 22.35 -10.18 -4.61
C GLY A 202 21.06 -9.87 -3.85
N ASP A 203 21.18 -9.80 -2.53
CA ASP A 203 20.04 -9.61 -1.64
C ASP A 203 19.47 -8.17 -1.75
N TYR A 204 18.15 -8.08 -1.83
CA TYR A 204 17.45 -6.82 -1.70
C TYR A 204 17.28 -6.43 -0.23
N THR A 205 17.86 -5.31 0.17
CA THR A 205 17.80 -4.84 1.56
C THR A 205 16.43 -4.21 1.87
N LEU A 206 15.73 -4.78 2.86
CA LEU A 206 14.46 -4.26 3.38
C LEU A 206 14.70 -3.20 4.46
N LEU A 207 15.62 -3.45 5.40
CA LEU A 207 15.96 -2.55 6.50
C LEU A 207 17.42 -2.70 6.93
N GLU A 208 18.04 -1.58 7.23
CA GLU A 208 19.25 -1.49 8.06
C GLU A 208 19.02 -0.42 9.12
N THR A 209 19.22 -0.78 10.40
CA THR A 209 19.05 0.15 11.51
C THR A 209 19.94 -0.18 12.68
N GLN A 210 20.27 0.83 13.50
CA GLN A 210 20.99 0.69 14.73
C GLN A 210 20.16 1.23 15.89
N GLY A 211 20.21 0.54 17.03
CA GLY A 211 19.43 0.85 18.22
C GLY A 211 18.88 -0.39 18.88
N ARG A 212 17.86 -0.22 19.71
CA ARG A 212 17.15 -1.31 20.38
C ARG A 212 15.67 -1.25 20.01
N GLY A 213 15.12 -2.39 19.59
CA GLY A 213 13.74 -2.42 19.17
C GLY A 213 13.28 -3.78 18.67
N HIS A 214 12.26 -3.75 17.83
CA HIS A 214 11.77 -4.93 17.13
C HIS A 214 11.14 -4.56 15.78
N TYR A 215 11.41 -5.39 14.79
CA TYR A 215 10.80 -5.35 13.48
C TYR A 215 9.40 -5.96 13.56
N VAL A 216 8.42 -5.28 12.95
CA VAL A 216 7.03 -5.68 13.03
C VAL A 216 6.35 -5.89 11.68
N GLY A 217 7.02 -5.62 10.57
CA GLY A 217 6.41 -5.93 9.29
C GLY A 217 7.12 -5.47 8.05
N THR A 218 6.70 -6.09 6.96
CA THR A 218 7.14 -5.83 5.59
C THR A 218 5.91 -5.67 4.69
N VAL A 219 5.92 -4.66 3.84
CA VAL A 219 5.19 -4.65 2.57
C VAL A 219 6.23 -4.79 1.46
N TYR A 220 6.04 -5.74 0.57
CA TYR A 220 6.95 -6.04 -0.53
C TYR A 220 6.20 -6.01 -1.85
N SER A 221 6.77 -5.36 -2.85
CA SER A 221 6.16 -5.22 -4.16
C SER A 221 7.17 -5.57 -5.26
N ALA A 222 6.73 -6.39 -6.21
CA ALA A 222 7.50 -6.74 -7.40
C ALA A 222 6.68 -6.38 -8.66
N HIS A 223 7.32 -5.67 -9.60
CA HIS A 223 6.80 -5.44 -10.95
C HIS A 223 7.67 -6.24 -11.92
N GLN A 224 7.08 -7.29 -12.47
CA GLN A 224 7.81 -8.30 -13.19
C GLN A 224 8.23 -7.84 -14.59
N VAL A 225 9.46 -8.11 -14.98
CA VAL A 225 9.99 -7.84 -16.31
C VAL A 225 10.35 -9.12 -17.08
N ARG A 226 10.30 -10.27 -16.41
CA ARG A 226 10.57 -11.59 -16.99
C ARG A 226 9.41 -12.53 -16.78
N LEU A 227 9.16 -13.40 -17.75
CA LEU A 227 8.21 -14.49 -17.60
C LEU A 227 8.69 -15.50 -16.56
N GLY A 228 7.82 -15.90 -15.66
CA GLY A 228 8.04 -16.95 -14.68
C GLY A 228 7.94 -16.48 -13.23
N TRP A 229 7.98 -17.45 -12.32
CA TRP A 229 7.87 -17.22 -10.89
C TRP A 229 9.15 -16.56 -10.32
N PHE A 230 9.00 -15.54 -9.46
CA PHE A 230 10.09 -14.72 -8.93
C PHE A 230 10.43 -14.99 -7.47
N GLY A 231 9.68 -15.83 -6.77
CA GLY A 231 9.66 -15.85 -5.31
C GLY A 231 10.42 -17.03 -4.67
N GLU A 232 11.51 -17.52 -5.28
CA GLU A 232 12.35 -18.59 -4.69
C GLU A 232 13.38 -18.08 -3.66
N GLY A 233 13.47 -16.76 -3.45
CA GLY A 233 14.52 -16.15 -2.63
C GLY A 233 14.17 -16.13 -1.15
N ASP A 234 15.16 -16.47 -0.30
CA ASP A 234 15.06 -16.53 1.15
C ASP A 234 15.04 -15.15 1.80
N ASP A 235 14.24 -14.98 2.85
CA ASP A 235 14.38 -13.87 3.80
C ASP A 235 15.54 -14.11 4.77
N ARG A 236 16.22 -13.03 5.19
CA ARG A 236 17.40 -13.09 6.07
C ARG A 236 17.37 -11.97 7.10
N PHE A 237 17.51 -12.33 8.39
CA PHE A 237 17.60 -11.39 9.49
C PHE A 237 18.95 -11.51 10.20
N TYR A 238 19.79 -10.49 10.07
CA TYR A 238 21.05 -10.35 10.79
C TYR A 238 20.83 -9.50 12.03
N ILE A 239 20.95 -10.11 13.20
CA ILE A 239 20.59 -9.48 14.48
C ILE A 239 21.84 -9.16 15.26
N ASP A 240 21.94 -7.91 15.77
CA ASP A 240 22.98 -7.44 16.66
C ASP A 240 24.43 -7.57 16.13
N GLY A 241 24.58 -7.53 14.80
CA GLY A 241 25.89 -7.59 14.12
C GLY A 241 26.44 -9.02 13.92
N GLU A 242 25.60 -10.04 14.02
CA GLU A 242 26.00 -11.40 13.69
C GLU A 242 26.42 -11.53 12.21
N PRO A 243 27.49 -12.27 11.91
CA PRO A 243 27.98 -12.40 10.54
C PRO A 243 27.15 -13.34 9.65
N GLN A 244 26.26 -14.13 10.26
CA GLN A 244 25.31 -14.99 9.57
C GLN A 244 23.89 -14.61 9.97
N PRO A 245 22.89 -14.80 9.11
CA PRO A 245 21.52 -14.53 9.49
C PRO A 245 21.08 -15.46 10.62
N ARG A 246 20.55 -14.88 11.70
CA ARG A 246 19.97 -15.66 12.82
C ARG A 246 18.66 -16.32 12.42
N LEU A 247 17.88 -15.65 11.57
CA LEU A 247 16.67 -16.19 10.98
C LEU A 247 16.85 -16.21 9.47
N ARG A 248 16.47 -17.31 8.84
CA ARG A 248 16.53 -17.52 7.39
C ARG A 248 15.29 -18.30 6.97
N GLY A 249 14.62 -17.85 5.91
CA GLY A 249 13.50 -18.52 5.29
C GLY A 249 13.87 -19.54 4.23
N THR A 250 12.91 -19.92 3.43
CA THR A 250 12.97 -20.95 2.39
C THR A 250 12.45 -20.47 1.03
N GLY A 251 11.77 -19.32 0.99
CA GLY A 251 11.23 -18.71 -0.21
C GLY A 251 10.48 -17.41 0.11
N THR A 252 10.32 -16.56 -0.87
CA THR A 252 9.62 -15.29 -0.71
C THR A 252 8.15 -15.52 -0.37
N GLU A 253 7.46 -16.46 -1.05
CA GLU A 253 6.08 -16.79 -0.73
C GLU A 253 5.93 -17.38 0.67
N ASP A 254 6.89 -18.18 1.12
CA ASP A 254 6.92 -18.79 2.45
C ASP A 254 7.01 -17.70 3.53
N TYR A 255 7.88 -16.69 3.29
CA TYR A 255 7.98 -15.53 4.19
C TYR A 255 6.64 -14.79 4.30
N PHE A 256 5.91 -14.64 3.20
CA PHE A 256 4.60 -13.98 3.19
C PHE A 256 3.44 -14.92 3.52
N GLY A 257 3.73 -16.16 3.97
CA GLY A 257 2.76 -17.10 4.51
C GLY A 257 1.89 -17.79 3.46
N ASP A 258 2.30 -17.80 2.20
CA ASP A 258 1.76 -18.64 1.14
C ASP A 258 2.68 -19.88 0.93
N ALA A 259 2.45 -20.66 -0.09
CA ALA A 259 3.27 -21.82 -0.48
C ALA A 259 3.07 -22.15 -1.96
N TRP A 260 4.14 -22.61 -2.64
CA TRP A 260 4.09 -23.00 -4.04
C TRP A 260 3.60 -21.88 -4.97
N GLY A 261 4.09 -20.67 -4.75
CA GLY A 261 3.73 -19.45 -5.46
C GLY A 261 2.68 -18.60 -4.75
N PHE A 262 2.39 -17.43 -5.32
CA PHE A 262 1.41 -16.50 -4.79
C PHE A 262 0.03 -16.65 -5.43
N ARG A 263 -0.97 -16.27 -4.66
CA ARG A 263 -2.35 -15.97 -5.08
C ARG A 263 -2.89 -14.83 -4.22
N GLN A 264 -3.93 -14.16 -4.66
CA GLN A 264 -4.54 -13.10 -3.86
C GLN A 264 -5.28 -13.71 -2.66
N PHE A 265 -4.86 -13.36 -1.46
CA PHE A 265 -5.51 -13.70 -0.19
C PHE A 265 -5.11 -12.73 0.91
N HIS A 266 -5.86 -12.69 2.00
CA HIS A 266 -5.53 -11.86 3.15
C HIS A 266 -5.91 -12.56 4.46
N THR A 267 -5.04 -12.39 5.45
CA THR A 267 -5.19 -12.83 6.82
C THR A 267 -4.85 -11.67 7.77
N PRO A 268 -5.12 -11.78 9.06
CA PRO A 268 -4.73 -10.74 10.02
C PRO A 268 -3.24 -10.39 10.04
N PHE A 269 -2.33 -11.29 9.63
CA PHE A 269 -0.89 -11.14 9.81
C PHE A 269 -0.06 -11.21 8.53
N PHE A 270 -0.57 -11.79 7.46
CA PHE A 270 0.13 -11.94 6.19
C PHE A 270 -0.85 -12.10 5.03
N GLY A 271 -0.37 -11.88 3.81
CA GLY A 271 -1.18 -12.07 2.61
C GLY A 271 -0.60 -11.38 1.38
N VAL A 272 -1.33 -11.50 0.28
CA VAL A 272 -1.03 -10.88 -1.00
C VAL A 272 -2.18 -9.93 -1.33
N SER A 273 -1.94 -8.63 -1.14
CA SER A 273 -2.95 -7.58 -1.34
C SER A 273 -3.20 -7.26 -2.81
N LEU A 274 -2.19 -7.46 -3.67
CA LEU A 274 -2.29 -7.31 -5.12
C LEU A 274 -1.58 -8.48 -5.80
N TRP A 275 -2.28 -9.16 -6.71
CA TRP A 275 -1.77 -10.25 -7.52
C TRP A 275 -2.32 -10.15 -8.94
N GLU A 276 -1.47 -9.87 -9.92
CA GLU A 276 -1.86 -9.81 -11.34
C GLU A 276 -1.40 -11.04 -12.11
N GLY A 277 -0.32 -11.73 -11.67
CA GLY A 277 0.18 -12.94 -12.30
C GLY A 277 1.70 -13.04 -12.33
N VAL A 278 2.23 -13.74 -13.36
CA VAL A 278 3.66 -14.07 -13.53
C VAL A 278 4.21 -13.64 -14.90
N TYR A 279 3.46 -12.81 -15.62
CA TYR A 279 3.89 -12.31 -16.93
C TYR A 279 4.67 -10.99 -16.79
N PRO A 280 5.51 -10.64 -17.78
CA PRO A 280 6.10 -9.30 -17.84
C PRO A 280 5.03 -8.21 -17.81
N GLY A 281 5.20 -7.20 -16.97
CA GLY A 281 4.21 -6.16 -16.73
C GLY A 281 3.27 -6.42 -15.55
N ASP A 282 3.20 -7.66 -15.04
CA ASP A 282 2.35 -7.98 -13.88
C ASP A 282 2.94 -7.44 -12.58
N ARG A 283 2.05 -6.98 -11.69
CA ARG A 283 2.38 -6.37 -10.41
C ARG A 283 1.92 -7.25 -9.25
N VAL A 284 2.74 -7.29 -8.23
CA VAL A 284 2.48 -8.05 -7.01
C VAL A 284 2.77 -7.19 -5.80
N THR A 285 1.92 -7.25 -4.79
CA THR A 285 2.20 -6.71 -3.45
C THR A 285 1.80 -7.71 -2.40
N ALA A 286 2.74 -8.06 -1.51
CA ALA A 286 2.53 -8.94 -0.37
C ALA A 286 2.86 -8.22 0.93
N TYR A 287 2.26 -8.66 2.04
CA TYR A 287 2.52 -8.10 3.37
C TYR A 287 2.72 -9.20 4.42
N ARG A 288 3.60 -8.95 5.39
CA ARG A 288 3.80 -9.74 6.59
C ARG A 288 3.88 -8.84 7.81
N TRP A 289 3.07 -9.12 8.83
CA TRP A 289 3.07 -8.43 10.11
C TRP A 289 3.55 -9.34 11.22
N HIS A 290 4.70 -9.05 11.82
CA HIS A 290 5.30 -9.79 12.92
C HIS A 290 4.73 -9.31 14.27
N LEU A 291 3.41 -9.47 14.49
CA LEU A 291 2.74 -9.01 15.71
C LEU A 291 2.87 -10.01 16.84
N ASN A 292 2.76 -11.31 16.51
CA ASN A 292 2.92 -12.40 17.48
C ASN A 292 4.36 -12.89 17.57
N ASP A 293 5.16 -12.63 16.55
CA ASP A 293 6.54 -13.06 16.35
C ASP A 293 7.51 -11.90 16.08
N PRO A 294 7.48 -10.78 16.84
CA PRO A 294 8.30 -9.60 16.55
C PRO A 294 9.80 -9.93 16.62
N ILE A 295 10.55 -9.47 15.63
CA ILE A 295 11.98 -9.75 15.51
C ILE A 295 12.78 -8.74 16.33
N ARG A 296 13.25 -9.16 17.50
CA ARG A 296 13.87 -8.29 18.51
C ARG A 296 15.36 -8.12 18.27
N PHE A 297 15.84 -6.89 18.42
CA PHE A 297 17.27 -6.55 18.39
C PHE A 297 17.63 -5.59 19.54
N ARG A 298 18.91 -5.61 19.94
CA ARG A 298 19.43 -4.80 21.05
C ARG A 298 20.46 -3.77 20.62
N LYS A 299 21.08 -3.97 19.42
CA LYS A 299 22.14 -3.11 18.90
C LYS A 299 21.89 -2.71 17.45
N ALA A 300 21.54 -3.67 16.62
CA ALA A 300 21.36 -3.46 15.18
C ALA A 300 20.49 -4.55 14.58
N LEU A 301 19.84 -4.21 13.46
CA LEU A 301 19.11 -5.15 12.64
C LEU A 301 19.37 -4.84 11.17
N GLN A 302 19.71 -5.87 10.40
CA GLN A 302 19.68 -5.87 8.95
C GLN A 302 18.68 -6.93 8.49
N VAL A 303 17.78 -6.55 7.58
CA VAL A 303 16.79 -7.43 6.97
C VAL A 303 16.97 -7.37 5.47
N SER A 304 17.10 -8.52 4.83
CA SER A 304 17.18 -8.65 3.38
C SER A 304 16.34 -9.82 2.90
N ILE A 305 16.09 -9.84 1.59
CA ILE A 305 15.44 -10.93 0.89
C ILE A 305 16.15 -11.15 -0.44
N GLU A 306 16.46 -12.39 -0.82
CA GLU A 306 16.93 -12.70 -2.15
C GLU A 306 15.83 -12.45 -3.18
N HIS A 307 16.20 -12.05 -4.38
CA HIS A 307 15.24 -11.93 -5.48
C HIS A 307 15.63 -12.89 -6.61
N ARG A 308 15.17 -14.11 -6.46
CA ARG A 308 15.49 -15.24 -7.36
C ARG A 308 14.22 -15.95 -7.81
N GLY A 309 14.32 -16.63 -8.94
CA GLY A 309 13.22 -17.42 -9.44
C GLY A 309 13.47 -18.05 -10.79
N SER A 310 12.39 -18.52 -11.41
CA SER A 310 12.44 -19.14 -12.72
C SER A 310 12.53 -18.11 -13.85
N LEU A 311 13.18 -18.50 -14.92
CA LEU A 311 13.26 -17.75 -16.18
C LEU A 311 12.81 -18.65 -17.33
N TYR A 312 11.99 -18.11 -18.21
CA TYR A 312 11.53 -18.77 -19.43
C TYR A 312 11.78 -17.90 -20.66
N THR A 313 11.92 -18.56 -21.81
CA THR A 313 11.81 -17.89 -23.11
C THR A 313 10.34 -17.50 -23.36
N GLU A 314 10.10 -16.65 -24.34
CA GLU A 314 8.73 -16.34 -24.79
C GLU A 314 7.95 -17.56 -25.28
N SER A 315 8.63 -18.59 -25.79
CA SER A 315 8.02 -19.87 -26.18
C SER A 315 7.76 -20.83 -25.01
N GLY A 316 8.05 -20.40 -23.76
CA GLY A 316 7.81 -21.21 -22.56
C GLY A 316 8.89 -22.25 -22.24
N VAL A 317 10.07 -22.19 -22.91
CA VAL A 317 11.19 -23.07 -22.56
C VAL A 317 11.87 -22.56 -21.30
N SER A 318 12.04 -23.45 -20.31
CA SER A 318 12.72 -23.13 -19.06
C SER A 318 14.22 -22.89 -19.30
N LEU A 319 14.72 -21.73 -18.86
CA LEU A 319 16.14 -21.36 -18.91
C LEU A 319 16.82 -21.58 -17.55
N ALA A 320 16.11 -21.37 -16.46
CA ALA A 320 16.57 -21.56 -15.09
C ALA A 320 15.39 -21.68 -14.13
N SER A 321 15.62 -22.33 -12.99
CA SER A 321 14.63 -22.43 -11.90
C SER A 321 14.97 -21.55 -10.69
N PHE A 322 16.23 -21.11 -10.55
CA PHE A 322 16.73 -20.33 -9.41
C PHE A 322 17.76 -19.29 -9.87
N ALA A 323 17.37 -18.42 -10.80
CA ALA A 323 18.23 -17.34 -11.29
C ALA A 323 17.91 -16.03 -10.57
N GLU A 324 18.87 -15.12 -10.50
CA GLU A 324 18.62 -13.73 -10.17
C GLU A 324 17.72 -13.08 -11.24
N ARG A 325 16.77 -12.26 -10.81
CA ARG A 325 15.79 -11.64 -11.68
C ARG A 325 15.88 -10.12 -11.61
N PRO A 326 15.82 -9.43 -12.76
CA PRO A 326 15.92 -7.98 -12.82
C PRO A 326 14.56 -7.28 -12.68
N ASP A 327 13.61 -7.86 -11.96
CA ASP A 327 12.30 -7.24 -11.73
C ASP A 327 12.45 -5.93 -10.93
N TRP A 328 11.43 -5.10 -10.94
CA TRP A 328 11.44 -3.83 -10.23
C TRP A 328 10.85 -3.99 -8.86
N LEU A 329 11.68 -3.82 -7.84
CA LEU A 329 11.31 -4.05 -6.45
C LEU A 329 11.08 -2.77 -5.68
N SER A 330 10.13 -2.82 -4.75
CA SER A 330 9.97 -1.83 -3.70
C SER A 330 9.42 -2.46 -2.44
N SER A 331 9.68 -1.81 -1.29
CA SER A 331 9.23 -2.31 0.00
C SER A 331 9.01 -1.19 1.00
N VAL A 332 8.24 -1.51 2.04
CA VAL A 332 8.17 -0.73 3.28
C VAL A 332 8.50 -1.63 4.44
N ALA A 333 9.50 -1.25 5.20
CA ALA A 333 9.83 -1.87 6.48
C ALA A 333 9.13 -1.12 7.61
N PHE A 334 8.55 -1.84 8.57
CA PHE A 334 7.88 -1.30 9.75
C PHE A 334 8.55 -1.81 11.01
N TRP A 335 8.92 -0.91 11.93
CA TRP A 335 9.58 -1.30 13.18
C TRP A 335 9.37 -0.29 14.30
N TYR A 336 9.62 -0.74 15.50
CA TYR A 336 9.68 0.10 16.70
C TYR A 336 11.08 0.10 17.26
N GLN A 337 11.63 1.26 17.61
CA GLN A 337 12.94 1.36 18.25
C GLN A 337 13.17 2.62 19.08
N THR A 338 14.24 2.58 19.87
CA THR A 338 14.90 3.70 20.53
C THR A 338 16.43 3.59 20.32
N PRO A 339 17.18 4.71 20.14
CA PRO A 339 16.67 6.06 19.94
C PRO A 339 15.88 6.22 18.64
N VAL A 340 15.23 7.37 18.48
CA VAL A 340 14.56 7.75 17.23
C VAL A 340 15.56 7.76 16.09
N VAL A 341 15.18 7.14 14.97
CA VAL A 341 15.92 7.20 13.70
C VAL A 341 15.12 8.01 12.70
N VAL A 342 15.82 8.88 12.00
CA VAL A 342 15.22 9.71 10.94
C VAL A 342 15.72 9.29 9.57
N SER A 343 14.97 9.64 8.53
CA SER A 343 15.37 9.37 7.14
C SER A 343 16.68 10.09 6.82
N GLN A 344 17.66 9.35 6.33
CA GLN A 344 18.96 9.89 5.92
C GLN A 344 18.99 10.24 4.43
N GLU A 345 18.29 9.46 3.62
CA GLU A 345 18.21 9.63 2.19
C GLU A 345 16.78 10.05 1.80
N PRO A 346 16.62 11.01 0.89
CA PRO A 346 15.32 11.41 0.41
C PRO A 346 14.69 10.25 -0.39
N LEU A 347 13.35 10.21 -0.44
CA LEU A 347 12.66 9.33 -1.36
C LEU A 347 13.08 9.61 -2.81
N PRO A 348 13.19 8.59 -3.65
CA PRO A 348 13.27 8.80 -5.09
C PRO A 348 12.13 9.70 -5.59
N PRO A 349 12.35 10.55 -6.59
CA PRO A 349 11.29 11.39 -7.13
C PRO A 349 10.14 10.54 -7.71
N PRO A 350 8.90 11.06 -7.76
CA PRO A 350 7.70 10.28 -8.07
C PRO A 350 7.77 9.54 -9.41
N GLU A 351 8.38 10.13 -10.43
CA GLU A 351 8.58 9.50 -11.75
C GLU A 351 9.54 8.31 -11.73
N LYS A 352 10.39 8.19 -10.70
CA LYS A 352 11.27 7.03 -10.49
C LYS A 352 10.69 5.97 -9.56
N ARG A 353 9.53 6.21 -8.98
CA ARG A 353 8.83 5.26 -8.13
C ARG A 353 7.80 4.41 -8.87
N LEU A 354 7.61 4.68 -10.17
CA LEU A 354 6.67 4.01 -11.06
C LEU A 354 7.40 3.48 -12.29
N ALA A 355 6.82 2.48 -12.95
CA ALA A 355 7.20 2.11 -14.30
C ALA A 355 6.95 3.29 -15.26
N PRO A 356 7.59 3.32 -16.44
CA PRO A 356 7.50 4.44 -17.39
C PRO A 356 6.14 4.48 -18.09
N TYR A 357 5.07 4.56 -17.32
CA TYR A 357 3.71 4.66 -17.82
C TYR A 357 3.50 5.96 -18.61
N ARG A 358 2.97 5.84 -19.79
CA ARG A 358 2.43 6.96 -20.55
C ARG A 358 0.93 7.07 -20.28
N VAL A 359 0.56 8.02 -19.44
CA VAL A 359 -0.84 8.31 -19.13
C VAL A 359 -1.37 9.38 -20.09
N MET A 360 -2.47 9.11 -20.74
CA MET A 360 -3.13 9.98 -21.71
C MET A 360 -4.55 10.30 -21.20
N PRO A 361 -4.81 11.53 -20.71
CA PRO A 361 -6.16 11.93 -20.28
C PRO A 361 -7.15 11.78 -21.43
N ALA A 362 -8.23 11.04 -21.21
CA ALA A 362 -9.22 10.75 -22.26
C ALA A 362 -9.87 12.03 -22.83
N GLY A 363 -10.00 13.05 -21.98
CA GLY A 363 -10.50 14.36 -22.40
C GLY A 363 -9.63 15.11 -23.42
N GLU A 364 -8.33 14.77 -23.54
CA GLU A 364 -7.38 15.36 -24.47
C GLU A 364 -7.31 14.60 -25.80
N LEU A 365 -7.79 13.33 -25.84
CA LEU A 365 -7.72 12.49 -27.01
C LEU A 365 -8.82 12.86 -28.02
N LYS A 366 -8.50 12.60 -29.31
CA LYS A 366 -9.52 12.62 -30.36
C LYS A 366 -10.43 11.42 -30.15
N MET A 367 -11.74 11.67 -30.08
CA MET A 367 -12.73 10.63 -29.84
C MET A 367 -13.92 10.72 -30.80
N THR A 368 -14.55 9.56 -30.98
CA THR A 368 -15.82 9.43 -31.73
C THR A 368 -16.76 8.56 -30.90
N ALA A 369 -18.02 8.96 -30.77
CA ALA A 369 -19.05 8.20 -30.06
C ALA A 369 -20.30 8.02 -30.91
N ARG A 370 -20.95 6.85 -30.82
CA ARG A 370 -22.18 6.51 -31.54
C ARG A 370 -23.17 5.83 -30.57
N PRO A 371 -24.32 6.46 -30.28
CA PRO A 371 -24.73 7.82 -30.64
C PRO A 371 -23.83 8.90 -29.99
N PRO A 372 -23.77 10.13 -30.52
CA PRO A 372 -22.84 11.18 -30.07
C PRO A 372 -23.34 11.88 -28.77
N LEU A 373 -23.66 11.10 -27.74
CA LEU A 373 -24.25 11.55 -26.47
C LEU A 373 -23.19 11.63 -25.37
N ILE A 374 -22.19 12.52 -25.58
CA ILE A 374 -21.21 12.84 -24.54
C ILE A 374 -21.83 13.77 -23.50
N VAL A 375 -21.87 13.32 -22.23
CA VAL A 375 -22.45 14.10 -21.12
C VAL A 375 -21.48 15.16 -20.62
N SER A 376 -20.20 14.78 -20.47
CA SER A 376 -19.15 15.72 -20.08
C SER A 376 -17.79 15.29 -20.61
N LYS A 377 -16.95 16.31 -20.84
CA LYS A 377 -15.53 16.16 -21.19
C LYS A 377 -14.76 17.18 -20.36
N SER A 378 -13.90 16.72 -19.47
CA SER A 378 -13.12 17.56 -18.56
C SER A 378 -11.75 16.95 -18.28
N ASP A 379 -10.95 17.61 -17.44
CA ASP A 379 -9.71 17.11 -16.86
C ASP A 379 -9.92 15.85 -15.99
N ARG A 380 -11.14 15.63 -15.50
CA ARG A 380 -11.53 14.43 -14.75
C ARG A 380 -11.95 13.25 -15.64
N GLY A 381 -11.97 13.44 -16.97
CA GLY A 381 -12.29 12.40 -17.93
C GLY A 381 -13.52 12.69 -18.79
N VAL A 382 -13.98 11.65 -19.47
CA VAL A 382 -15.11 11.65 -20.39
C VAL A 382 -16.24 10.82 -19.81
N MET A 383 -17.45 11.39 -19.76
CA MET A 383 -18.68 10.70 -19.38
C MET A 383 -19.57 10.53 -20.60
N TYR A 384 -19.99 9.31 -20.88
CA TYR A 384 -20.81 8.94 -22.02
C TYR A 384 -22.10 8.24 -21.54
N ALA A 385 -23.24 8.70 -21.99
CA ALA A 385 -24.56 8.15 -21.62
C ALA A 385 -25.42 7.92 -22.88
N PRO A 386 -25.16 6.85 -23.63
CA PRO A 386 -25.78 6.62 -24.93
C PRO A 386 -27.30 6.33 -24.87
N GLY A 387 -27.83 5.92 -23.73
CA GLY A 387 -29.24 5.54 -23.58
C GLY A 387 -29.64 4.25 -24.31
N THR A 388 -28.70 3.57 -24.96
CA THR A 388 -28.90 2.33 -25.71
C THR A 388 -27.74 1.37 -25.51
N ALA A 389 -28.01 0.07 -25.58
CA ALA A 389 -26.97 -0.96 -25.53
C ALA A 389 -26.12 -1.01 -26.81
N ASN A 390 -26.68 -0.60 -27.93
CA ASN A 390 -25.97 -0.56 -29.21
C ASN A 390 -25.23 0.78 -29.36
N ALA A 391 -24.13 0.91 -28.64
CA ALA A 391 -23.34 2.11 -28.55
C ALA A 391 -21.86 1.81 -28.57
N ASP A 392 -21.05 2.73 -29.08
CA ASP A 392 -19.61 2.67 -29.03
C ASP A 392 -18.97 4.03 -28.79
N ILE A 393 -17.84 4.01 -28.10
CA ILE A 393 -16.95 5.17 -27.97
C ILE A 393 -15.53 4.75 -28.29
N GLN A 394 -14.85 5.53 -29.13
CA GLN A 394 -13.50 5.24 -29.63
C GLN A 394 -12.57 6.42 -29.38
N PHE A 395 -11.34 6.12 -29.01
CA PHE A 395 -10.24 7.07 -28.77
C PHE A 395 -9.09 6.79 -29.71
N GLU A 396 -8.53 7.83 -30.34
CA GLU A 396 -7.31 7.73 -31.15
C GLU A 396 -6.09 8.07 -30.28
N PHE A 397 -5.04 7.27 -30.37
CA PHE A 397 -3.75 7.52 -29.72
C PHE A 397 -2.60 7.19 -30.70
N GLU A 398 -1.41 7.67 -30.41
CA GLU A 398 -0.24 7.48 -31.27
C GLU A 398 0.85 6.74 -30.48
N VAL A 399 1.51 5.81 -31.16
CA VAL A 399 2.66 5.04 -30.68
C VAL A 399 3.89 5.47 -31.48
N ALA A 400 4.96 5.87 -30.77
CA ALA A 400 6.18 6.35 -31.40
C ALA A 400 7.12 5.22 -31.83
N GLU A 401 7.17 4.14 -31.07
CA GLU A 401 8.11 3.05 -31.25
C GLU A 401 7.38 1.71 -31.30
N LYS A 402 7.91 0.77 -32.10
CA LYS A 402 7.47 -0.61 -32.07
C LYS A 402 7.81 -1.25 -30.71
N GLY A 403 6.92 -2.06 -30.19
CA GLY A 403 7.17 -2.78 -28.93
C GLY A 403 5.97 -3.54 -28.44
N ARG A 404 6.17 -4.21 -27.31
CA ARG A 404 5.11 -4.86 -26.54
C ARG A 404 4.57 -3.91 -25.49
N TYR A 405 3.30 -3.59 -25.61
CA TYR A 405 2.64 -2.62 -24.75
C TYR A 405 1.61 -3.29 -23.86
N GLN A 406 1.70 -3.06 -22.54
CA GLN A 406 0.56 -3.25 -21.67
C GLN A 406 -0.39 -2.06 -21.87
N ILE A 407 -1.61 -2.34 -22.30
CA ILE A 407 -2.66 -1.34 -22.47
C ILE A 407 -3.57 -1.39 -21.27
N SER A 408 -3.90 -0.24 -20.71
CA SER A 408 -4.81 -0.13 -19.57
C SER A 408 -5.67 1.12 -19.66
N ALA A 409 -6.77 1.14 -18.92
CA ALA A 409 -7.66 2.29 -18.86
C ALA A 409 -8.15 2.52 -17.42
N MET A 410 -8.27 3.79 -17.03
CA MET A 410 -8.99 4.19 -15.82
C MET A 410 -10.45 4.39 -16.18
N LEU A 411 -11.29 3.42 -15.84
CA LEU A 411 -12.73 3.43 -16.14
C LEU A 411 -13.54 3.77 -14.88
N LEU A 412 -14.78 4.20 -15.05
CA LEU A 412 -15.70 4.57 -13.96
C LEU A 412 -16.81 3.52 -13.77
N PRO A 413 -16.66 2.56 -12.87
CA PRO A 413 -17.79 1.76 -12.41
C PRO A 413 -18.82 2.65 -11.71
N SER A 414 -20.09 2.46 -12.04
CA SER A 414 -21.19 3.23 -11.44
C SER A 414 -22.51 2.46 -11.50
N LEU A 415 -23.52 2.94 -10.75
CA LEU A 415 -24.88 2.38 -10.83
C LEU A 415 -25.49 2.46 -12.24
N LEU A 416 -25.03 3.41 -13.06
CA LEU A 416 -25.48 3.60 -14.44
C LEU A 416 -24.62 2.81 -15.44
N GLY A 417 -23.52 2.21 -14.99
CA GLY A 417 -22.59 1.46 -15.83
C GLY A 417 -23.25 0.25 -16.52
N SER A 418 -22.64 -0.21 -17.60
CA SER A 418 -23.10 -1.33 -18.41
C SER A 418 -21.92 -2.22 -18.82
N GLN A 419 -22.15 -3.23 -19.63
CA GLN A 419 -21.08 -4.07 -20.18
C GLN A 419 -20.53 -3.45 -21.45
N TYR A 420 -19.18 -3.39 -21.55
CA TYR A 420 -18.47 -2.89 -22.71
C TYR A 420 -17.35 -3.82 -23.12
N GLN A 421 -17.25 -4.13 -24.41
CA GLN A 421 -16.17 -4.88 -25.01
C GLN A 421 -15.08 -3.92 -25.48
N PRO A 422 -13.83 -4.05 -25.00
CA PRO A 422 -12.71 -3.32 -25.54
C PRO A 422 -12.33 -3.82 -26.95
N LEU A 423 -11.97 -2.91 -27.85
CA LEU A 423 -11.44 -3.22 -29.17
C LEU A 423 -10.19 -2.38 -29.46
N LEU A 424 -9.14 -3.04 -29.90
CA LEU A 424 -7.90 -2.40 -30.36
C LEU A 424 -7.86 -2.50 -31.89
N ASP A 425 -7.78 -1.37 -32.58
CA ASP A 425 -7.80 -1.27 -34.04
C ASP A 425 -8.94 -2.09 -34.70
N GLY A 426 -10.12 -2.02 -34.06
CA GLY A 426 -11.34 -2.70 -34.51
C GLY A 426 -11.40 -4.19 -34.16
N LYS A 427 -10.40 -4.78 -33.53
CA LYS A 427 -10.41 -6.19 -33.09
C LYS A 427 -10.72 -6.25 -31.59
N GLU A 428 -11.60 -7.17 -31.21
CA GLU A 428 -11.91 -7.43 -29.79
C GLU A 428 -10.67 -7.90 -29.05
N ILE A 429 -10.47 -7.33 -27.84
CA ILE A 429 -9.39 -7.70 -26.92
C ILE A 429 -9.99 -8.00 -25.54
N GLY A 430 -9.47 -9.03 -24.88
CA GLY A 430 -9.95 -9.46 -23.57
C GLY A 430 -11.43 -9.82 -23.54
N SER A 431 -12.01 -9.79 -22.35
CA SER A 431 -13.44 -10.07 -22.10
C SER A 431 -14.22 -8.76 -21.92
N PRO A 432 -15.57 -8.79 -22.09
CA PRO A 432 -16.40 -7.63 -21.76
C PRO A 432 -16.22 -7.19 -20.31
N ILE A 433 -16.09 -5.89 -20.10
CA ILE A 433 -15.94 -5.26 -18.80
C ILE A 433 -17.31 -4.85 -18.28
N ASP A 434 -17.68 -5.31 -17.10
CA ASP A 434 -18.91 -4.91 -16.42
C ASP A 434 -18.67 -3.70 -15.51
N LEU A 435 -19.09 -2.53 -15.96
CA LEU A 435 -18.97 -1.26 -15.23
C LEU A 435 -20.14 -0.96 -14.30
N CYS A 436 -21.04 -1.92 -14.04
CA CYS A 436 -22.13 -1.74 -13.08
C CYS A 436 -21.66 -2.02 -11.65
N ASN A 437 -21.57 -0.98 -10.83
CA ASN A 437 -21.16 -1.07 -9.43
C ASN A 437 -21.90 -0.03 -8.58
N THR A 438 -21.99 -0.29 -7.28
CA THR A 438 -22.55 0.65 -6.29
C THR A 438 -21.58 1.76 -5.88
N GLY A 439 -20.26 1.53 -6.02
CA GLY A 439 -19.23 2.54 -5.83
C GLY A 439 -19.01 3.32 -7.11
N ALA A 440 -18.87 4.64 -7.03
CA ALA A 440 -18.62 5.49 -8.17
C ALA A 440 -17.26 6.17 -8.02
N ASP A 441 -16.21 5.54 -8.55
CA ASP A 441 -14.89 6.15 -8.69
C ASP A 441 -14.07 5.40 -9.75
N TRP A 442 -12.96 6.01 -10.17
CA TRP A 442 -12.08 5.50 -11.20
C TRP A 442 -11.35 4.23 -10.76
N ASP A 443 -11.42 3.18 -11.58
CA ASP A 443 -10.73 1.92 -11.38
C ASP A 443 -9.80 1.60 -12.53
N TYR A 444 -8.66 0.96 -12.22
CA TYR A 444 -7.66 0.54 -13.19
C TYR A 444 -8.05 -0.80 -13.82
N TYR A 445 -8.13 -0.83 -15.14
CA TYR A 445 -8.40 -2.04 -15.93
C TYR A 445 -7.23 -2.31 -16.86
N CYS A 446 -6.55 -3.43 -16.67
CA CYS A 446 -5.56 -3.94 -17.60
C CYS A 446 -6.30 -4.61 -18.78
N LEU A 447 -5.93 -4.21 -20.01
CA LEU A 447 -6.50 -4.71 -21.27
C LEU A 447 -5.51 -5.61 -22.00
N ASP A 448 -4.57 -6.22 -21.25
CA ASP A 448 -3.59 -7.19 -21.71
C ASP A 448 -2.37 -6.59 -22.46
N LEU A 449 -1.49 -7.47 -22.95
CA LEU A 449 -0.27 -7.17 -23.68
C LEU A 449 -0.52 -7.24 -25.19
N HIS A 450 -0.06 -6.23 -25.93
CA HIS A 450 -0.24 -6.13 -27.38
C HIS A 450 1.02 -5.66 -28.06
N ASP A 451 1.39 -6.29 -29.16
CA ASP A 451 2.48 -5.81 -30.03
C ASP A 451 1.96 -4.68 -30.91
N LEU A 452 2.49 -3.47 -30.73
CA LEU A 452 2.11 -2.29 -31.51
C LEU A 452 3.25 -1.84 -32.42
N SER A 453 2.88 -1.34 -33.61
CA SER A 453 3.80 -0.68 -34.54
C SER A 453 3.72 0.84 -34.37
N PRO A 454 4.75 1.60 -34.79
CA PRO A 454 4.64 3.05 -34.80
C PRO A 454 3.47 3.54 -35.66
N GLY A 455 2.76 4.54 -35.17
CA GLY A 455 1.63 5.14 -35.86
C GLY A 455 0.41 5.37 -35.02
N LYS A 456 -0.71 5.62 -35.68
CA LYS A 456 -2.01 5.84 -35.03
C LYS A 456 -2.72 4.54 -34.79
N HIS A 457 -3.24 4.41 -33.57
CA HIS A 457 -4.04 3.29 -33.11
C HIS A 457 -5.37 3.79 -32.54
N THR A 458 -6.32 2.89 -32.40
CA THR A 458 -7.62 3.17 -31.83
C THR A 458 -7.95 2.19 -30.71
N LEU A 459 -8.43 2.71 -29.56
CA LEU A 459 -9.06 1.91 -28.54
C LEU A 459 -10.52 2.29 -28.45
N ALA A 460 -11.40 1.31 -28.67
CA ALA A 460 -12.84 1.51 -28.59
C ALA A 460 -13.47 0.63 -27.49
N PHE A 461 -14.62 1.07 -27.01
CA PHE A 461 -15.45 0.34 -26.07
C PHE A 461 -16.86 0.20 -26.66
N ALA A 462 -17.21 -0.99 -27.10
CA ALA A 462 -18.51 -1.32 -27.69
C ALA A 462 -19.48 -1.88 -26.65
N GLY A 463 -20.67 -1.31 -26.54
CA GLY A 463 -21.70 -1.78 -25.61
C GLY A 463 -22.15 -3.22 -25.88
N ARG A 464 -22.29 -4.01 -24.85
CA ARG A 464 -22.73 -5.42 -24.86
C ARG A 464 -24.04 -5.64 -24.13
N GLY A 465 -24.70 -4.57 -23.71
CA GLY A 465 -25.98 -4.62 -23.01
C GLY A 465 -25.90 -4.29 -21.53
N ALA A 466 -27.01 -4.44 -20.86
CA ALA A 466 -27.12 -4.16 -19.45
C ALA A 466 -26.33 -5.18 -18.62
N SER A 467 -25.74 -4.72 -17.53
CA SER A 467 -25.13 -5.59 -16.54
C SER A 467 -26.16 -6.56 -15.94
N PRO A 468 -25.80 -7.86 -15.75
CA PRO A 468 -26.63 -8.80 -15.03
C PRO A 468 -26.83 -8.45 -13.54
N LYS A 469 -26.00 -7.56 -12.99
CA LYS A 469 -26.11 -7.05 -11.63
C LYS A 469 -27.24 -6.02 -11.47
N LYS A 470 -27.77 -5.45 -12.57
CA LYS A 470 -28.85 -4.49 -12.52
C LYS A 470 -30.16 -5.14 -12.11
N ARG A 471 -30.89 -4.48 -11.22
CA ARG A 471 -32.25 -4.89 -10.86
C ARG A 471 -33.19 -4.66 -12.05
N SER A 472 -34.22 -5.50 -12.23
CA SER A 472 -35.14 -5.46 -13.36
C SER A 472 -35.89 -4.14 -13.57
N LYS A 473 -36.04 -3.35 -12.51
CA LYS A 473 -36.69 -2.02 -12.54
C LYS A 473 -35.66 -0.86 -12.50
N ALA A 474 -34.36 -1.14 -12.61
CA ALA A 474 -33.35 -0.07 -12.71
C ALA A 474 -33.49 0.65 -14.07
N PRO A 475 -33.22 1.96 -14.15
CA PRO A 475 -33.19 2.68 -15.42
C PRO A 475 -32.30 1.97 -16.44
N PRO A 476 -32.68 1.87 -17.71
CA PRO A 476 -31.87 1.30 -18.78
C PRO A 476 -30.76 2.26 -19.18
N ALA A 477 -29.92 2.64 -18.22
CA ALA A 477 -28.76 3.47 -18.48
C ALA A 477 -27.60 2.58 -18.94
N HIS A 478 -26.89 3.00 -19.96
CA HIS A 478 -25.72 2.36 -20.55
C HIS A 478 -24.53 3.29 -20.37
N GLY A 479 -24.33 3.80 -19.14
CA GLY A 479 -23.29 4.75 -18.82
C GLY A 479 -21.89 4.16 -18.99
N PHE A 480 -20.97 4.99 -19.47
CA PHE A 480 -19.56 4.71 -19.58
C PHE A 480 -18.77 5.94 -19.14
N GLY A 481 -17.70 5.72 -18.37
CA GLY A 481 -16.77 6.78 -18.00
C GLY A 481 -15.35 6.32 -18.14
N ILE A 482 -14.49 7.21 -18.64
CA ILE A 482 -13.06 6.98 -18.77
C ILE A 482 -12.29 8.24 -18.38
N ASN A 483 -11.31 8.08 -17.48
CA ASN A 483 -10.39 9.14 -17.10
C ASN A 483 -9.19 9.22 -18.04
N SER A 484 -8.52 8.10 -18.27
CA SER A 484 -7.28 8.05 -19.05
C SER A 484 -7.07 6.69 -19.71
N LEU A 485 -6.35 6.70 -20.85
CA LEU A 485 -5.66 5.54 -21.38
C LEU A 485 -4.23 5.51 -20.84
N ILE A 486 -3.72 4.32 -20.56
CA ILE A 486 -2.40 4.11 -19.97
C ILE A 486 -1.66 3.08 -20.80
N LEU A 487 -0.46 3.42 -21.25
CA LEU A 487 0.43 2.53 -21.97
C LEU A 487 1.71 2.32 -21.15
N LEU A 488 2.16 1.09 -21.08
CA LEU A 488 3.49 0.73 -20.62
C LEU A 488 4.17 -0.08 -21.72
N ARG A 489 5.21 0.47 -22.34
CA ARG A 489 6.07 -0.26 -23.25
C ARG A 489 7.06 -1.07 -22.43
N LEU A 490 7.05 -2.39 -22.56
CA LEU A 490 7.88 -3.26 -21.73
C LEU A 490 9.37 -3.07 -21.99
N GLU A 491 9.77 -2.76 -23.22
CA GLU A 491 11.16 -2.47 -23.60
C GLU A 491 11.73 -1.21 -22.92
N ASP A 492 10.87 -0.33 -22.35
CA ASP A 492 11.30 0.83 -21.58
C ASP A 492 11.57 0.45 -20.10
N MET A 493 11.21 -0.75 -19.67
CA MET A 493 11.56 -1.28 -18.38
C MET A 493 12.94 -1.93 -18.41
N ALA A 494 13.91 -1.35 -17.70
CA ALA A 494 15.23 -1.94 -17.57
C ALA A 494 15.13 -3.38 -17.04
N GLY A 495 15.80 -4.34 -17.69
CA GLY A 495 15.73 -5.76 -17.36
C GLY A 495 14.75 -6.57 -18.24
N TYR A 496 13.87 -5.95 -18.99
CA TYR A 496 13.07 -6.62 -20.02
C TYR A 496 13.98 -7.11 -21.15
N PRO A 497 13.73 -8.30 -21.76
CA PRO A 497 14.62 -8.92 -22.77
C PRO A 497 14.66 -8.16 -24.08
#